data_77b0f4b99e2954efe03e583b6209921d
#
_entry.id   77b0f4b99e2954efe03e583b6209921d
#
_cell.length_a   1.000
_cell.length_b   1.000
_cell.length_c   1.000
_cell.angle_alpha   90.00
_cell.angle_beta   90.00
_cell.angle_gamma   90.00
#
_symmetry.space_group_name_H-M   'P 1'
#
loop_
_entity.id
_entity.type
_entity.pdbx_description
1 polymer ?
#
loop_
_entity_poly.entity_id
_entity_poly.type
_entity_poly.pdbx_seq_one_letter_code
_entity_poly.pdbx_strand_id
1 'polypeptide(L)'
;MSLRTGEWRERIDDVDAALIDGFQSGFPIRERPFDAVGGRLGVPAEEALERVEALRDDGVFRRFGAVLNPPVIGSSTLAAVAAPEERFDEIAAVVNDYRQVNHNYARDHAWNMWFVVTAGSRERRDEILADIEARTGCPVLVLPMLTDYYIDLEFPVVNSDRFARESVERTDASATRISEDAAADLSALDRRLLLEIQDGFPLSATPYRDIAAAVDADVGDVLDAIERLRAGGCIKRIGCVVNHITTGFDNKIGRAHV
;
A
#
# COMPACT_ATOMS: atom_id res chain seq x y z
N MET A 1 5.77 9.94 20.74
CA MET A 1 7.18 10.36 20.76
C MET A 1 7.88 9.46 19.77
N SER A 2 8.21 9.96 18.57
CA SER A 2 8.78 9.12 17.49
C SER A 2 10.19 8.68 17.90
N LEU A 3 10.44 7.36 17.89
CA LEU A 3 11.76 6.80 18.16
C LEU A 3 12.75 7.28 17.09
N ARG A 4 14.00 7.53 17.51
CA ARG A 4 15.10 7.83 16.59
C ARG A 4 15.37 6.61 15.71
N THR A 5 15.74 6.84 14.46
CA THR A 5 16.07 5.78 13.50
C THR A 5 17.09 4.81 14.08
N GLY A 6 16.68 3.55 14.31
CA GLY A 6 17.56 2.48 14.79
C GLY A 6 17.40 2.05 16.25
N GLU A 7 16.83 2.88 17.15
CA GLU A 7 16.66 2.52 18.58
C GLU A 7 15.71 1.34 18.81
N TRP A 8 14.77 1.09 17.89
CA TRP A 8 13.85 -0.04 17.96
C TRP A 8 14.54 -1.40 17.85
N ARG A 9 15.69 -1.48 17.14
CA ARG A 9 16.44 -2.74 16.95
C ARG A 9 16.98 -3.34 18.25
N GLU A 10 17.29 -2.50 19.24
CA GLU A 10 17.77 -2.93 20.56
C GLU A 10 16.64 -3.47 21.45
N ARG A 11 15.39 -3.27 21.05
CA ARG A 11 14.19 -3.60 21.83
C ARG A 11 13.46 -4.83 21.32
N ILE A 12 13.79 -5.32 20.14
CA ILE A 12 13.17 -6.50 19.51
C ILE A 12 13.93 -7.76 19.86
N ASP A 13 13.19 -8.85 20.04
CA ASP A 13 13.73 -10.19 20.17
C ASP A 13 13.65 -11.00 18.87
N ASP A 14 14.03 -12.29 18.91
CA ASP A 14 14.00 -13.18 17.75
C ASP A 14 12.58 -13.40 17.21
N VAL A 15 11.55 -13.34 18.06
CA VAL A 15 10.15 -13.51 17.67
C VAL A 15 9.68 -12.26 16.92
N ASP A 16 10.02 -11.07 17.41
CA ASP A 16 9.71 -9.81 16.73
C ASP A 16 10.42 -9.73 15.37
N ALA A 17 11.70 -10.14 15.33
CA ALA A 17 12.47 -10.21 14.08
C ALA A 17 11.79 -11.14 13.05
N ALA A 18 11.35 -12.32 13.51
CA ALA A 18 10.63 -13.28 12.69
C ALA A 18 9.27 -12.76 12.20
N LEU A 19 8.58 -12.01 13.05
CA LEU A 19 7.31 -11.38 12.71
C LEU A 19 7.51 -10.28 11.66
N ILE A 20 8.53 -9.41 11.83
CA ILE A 20 8.85 -8.34 10.88
C ILE A 20 9.22 -8.91 9.52
N ASP A 21 10.12 -9.88 9.45
CA ASP A 21 10.62 -10.40 8.18
C ASP A 21 9.66 -11.43 7.55
N GLY A 22 8.88 -12.17 8.36
CA GLY A 22 8.05 -13.28 7.90
C GLY A 22 6.62 -12.92 7.52
N PHE A 23 6.11 -11.75 7.94
CA PHE A 23 4.71 -11.38 7.74
C PHE A 23 4.50 -10.03 7.05
N GLN A 24 5.46 -9.56 6.27
CA GLN A 24 5.25 -8.45 5.33
C GLN A 24 4.26 -8.84 4.23
N SER A 25 4.19 -10.14 3.90
CA SER A 25 3.20 -10.76 3.03
C SER A 25 2.74 -12.10 3.60
N GLY A 26 1.76 -12.73 2.94
CA GLY A 26 1.33 -14.08 3.32
C GLY A 26 0.62 -14.16 4.67
N PHE A 27 0.08 -13.06 5.18
CA PHE A 27 -0.77 -13.09 6.36
C PHE A 27 -1.99 -13.98 6.11
N PRO A 28 -2.34 -14.90 7.03
CA PRO A 28 -3.37 -15.91 6.80
C PRO A 28 -4.76 -15.32 6.56
N ILE A 29 -5.43 -15.75 5.49
CA ILE A 29 -6.82 -15.37 5.17
C ILE A 29 -7.73 -16.45 5.82
N ARG A 30 -8.10 -16.23 7.06
CA ARG A 30 -8.98 -17.12 7.87
C ARG A 30 -9.55 -16.36 9.05
N GLU A 31 -10.62 -16.88 9.63
CA GLU A 31 -11.34 -16.20 10.71
C GLU A 31 -10.45 -15.86 11.92
N ARG A 32 -9.55 -16.76 12.32
CA ARG A 32 -8.57 -16.59 13.41
C ARG A 32 -7.14 -16.67 12.87
N PRO A 33 -6.65 -15.62 12.21
CA PRO A 33 -5.37 -15.66 11.53
C PRO A 33 -4.19 -15.74 12.51
N PHE A 34 -4.32 -15.15 13.69
CA PHE A 34 -3.25 -15.14 14.70
C PHE A 34 -2.97 -16.51 15.29
N ASP A 35 -3.91 -17.47 15.23
CA ASP A 35 -3.63 -18.87 15.60
C ASP A 35 -2.53 -19.47 14.69
N ALA A 36 -2.57 -19.16 13.41
CA ALA A 36 -1.55 -19.62 12.47
C ALA A 36 -0.23 -18.80 12.56
N VAL A 37 -0.32 -17.51 12.81
CA VAL A 37 0.86 -16.64 13.04
C VAL A 37 1.60 -17.11 14.29
N GLY A 38 0.91 -17.27 15.42
CA GLY A 38 1.48 -17.77 16.67
C GLY A 38 2.11 -19.16 16.51
N GLY A 39 1.39 -20.06 15.81
CA GLY A 39 1.90 -21.41 15.52
C GLY A 39 3.21 -21.40 14.72
N ARG A 40 3.38 -20.50 13.76
CA ARG A 40 4.63 -20.34 13.01
C ARG A 40 5.76 -19.72 13.83
N LEU A 41 5.42 -18.80 14.74
CA LEU A 41 6.37 -18.12 15.60
C LEU A 41 6.74 -18.93 16.85
N GLY A 42 5.94 -19.95 17.19
CA GLY A 42 6.11 -20.77 18.41
C GLY A 42 5.64 -20.04 19.68
N VAL A 43 4.66 -19.14 19.54
CA VAL A 43 4.06 -18.36 20.64
C VAL A 43 2.54 -18.48 20.61
N PRO A 44 1.81 -18.19 21.71
CA PRO A 44 0.36 -18.08 21.70
C PRO A 44 -0.15 -17.03 20.72
N ALA A 45 -1.38 -17.24 20.20
CA ALA A 45 -2.01 -16.29 19.27
C ALA A 45 -2.16 -14.87 19.86
N GLU A 46 -2.50 -14.78 21.14
CA GLU A 46 -2.62 -13.53 21.88
C GLU A 46 -1.29 -12.78 21.94
N GLU A 47 -0.21 -13.50 22.24
CA GLU A 47 1.16 -12.91 22.24
C GLU A 47 1.55 -12.43 20.85
N ALA A 48 1.24 -13.19 19.79
CA ALA A 48 1.53 -12.75 18.42
C ALA A 48 0.79 -11.45 18.06
N LEU A 49 -0.47 -11.32 18.49
CA LEU A 49 -1.24 -10.09 18.30
C LEU A 49 -0.65 -8.91 19.08
N GLU A 50 -0.36 -9.09 20.36
CA GLU A 50 0.24 -8.05 21.22
C GLU A 50 1.58 -7.54 20.67
N ARG A 51 2.40 -8.43 20.09
CA ARG A 51 3.66 -8.06 19.45
C ARG A 51 3.45 -7.21 18.18
N VAL A 52 2.45 -7.53 17.34
CA VAL A 52 2.09 -6.69 16.17
C VAL A 52 1.64 -5.31 16.62
N GLU A 53 0.84 -5.23 17.70
CA GLU A 53 0.40 -3.95 18.27
C GLU A 53 1.59 -3.15 18.79
N ALA A 54 2.48 -3.75 19.54
CA ALA A 54 3.68 -3.10 20.08
C ALA A 54 4.59 -2.57 18.96
N LEU A 55 4.84 -3.38 17.92
CA LEU A 55 5.66 -2.96 16.78
C LEU A 55 5.02 -1.84 15.96
N ARG A 56 3.68 -1.80 15.87
CA ARG A 56 2.95 -0.68 15.28
C ARG A 56 3.10 0.59 16.13
N ASP A 57 2.91 0.49 17.43
CA ASP A 57 2.97 1.62 18.38
C ASP A 57 4.38 2.19 18.48
N ASP A 58 5.39 1.35 18.37
CA ASP A 58 6.81 1.74 18.22
C ASP A 58 7.13 2.34 16.83
N GLY A 59 6.20 2.31 15.89
CA GLY A 59 6.35 2.87 14.56
C GLY A 59 7.23 2.02 13.61
N VAL A 60 7.52 0.77 13.96
CA VAL A 60 8.20 -0.21 13.08
C VAL A 60 7.27 -0.60 11.94
N PHE A 61 6.01 -0.87 12.25
CA PHE A 61 4.96 -1.00 11.25
C PHE A 61 4.20 0.31 11.07
N ARG A 62 4.08 0.75 9.83
CA ARG A 62 3.23 1.89 9.47
C ARG A 62 1.75 1.53 9.56
N ARG A 63 1.40 0.31 9.13
CA ARG A 63 0.06 -0.26 9.22
C ARG A 63 0.13 -1.79 9.08
N PHE A 64 -0.96 -2.45 9.44
CA PHE A 64 -1.22 -3.85 9.20
C PHE A 64 -2.43 -3.99 8.29
N GLY A 65 -2.40 -4.85 7.27
CA GLY A 65 -3.54 -5.11 6.39
C GLY A 65 -3.16 -5.32 4.93
N ALA A 66 -4.11 -5.03 4.04
CA ALA A 66 -3.96 -5.21 2.60
C ALA A 66 -3.17 -4.07 1.96
N VAL A 67 -2.28 -4.42 1.05
CA VAL A 67 -1.66 -3.49 0.10
C VAL A 67 -2.41 -3.60 -1.22
N LEU A 68 -3.16 -2.57 -1.53
CA LEU A 68 -4.00 -2.51 -2.73
C LEU A 68 -3.18 -2.24 -3.99
N ASN A 69 -3.76 -2.55 -5.14
CA ASN A 69 -3.19 -2.30 -6.45
C ASN A 69 -4.01 -1.24 -7.20
N PRO A 70 -3.72 0.07 -7.03
CA PRO A 70 -4.52 1.14 -7.61
C PRO A 70 -4.73 1.04 -9.12
N PRO A 71 -3.73 0.63 -9.94
CA PRO A 71 -3.93 0.43 -11.38
C PRO A 71 -4.97 -0.63 -11.75
N VAL A 72 -5.24 -1.60 -10.88
CA VAL A 72 -6.21 -2.68 -11.12
C VAL A 72 -7.58 -2.33 -10.57
N ILE A 73 -7.66 -1.67 -9.40
CA ILE A 73 -8.94 -1.34 -8.76
C ILE A 73 -9.55 -0.01 -9.19
N GLY A 74 -8.81 0.79 -9.97
CA GLY A 74 -9.22 2.09 -10.46
C GLY A 74 -8.39 2.50 -11.66
N SER A 75 -8.11 3.78 -11.79
CA SER A 75 -7.25 4.32 -12.83
C SER A 75 -6.18 5.22 -12.23
N SER A 76 -4.92 4.92 -12.54
CA SER A 76 -3.76 5.68 -12.10
C SER A 76 -2.89 6.08 -13.28
N THR A 77 -2.35 7.30 -13.28
CA THR A 77 -1.41 7.75 -14.30
C THR A 77 -0.38 8.69 -13.70
N LEU A 78 0.82 8.64 -14.26
CA LEU A 78 1.81 9.68 -14.06
C LEU A 78 1.45 10.88 -14.93
N ALA A 79 1.54 12.08 -14.39
CA ALA A 79 1.32 13.32 -15.09
C ALA A 79 2.42 14.31 -14.79
N ALA A 80 2.60 15.30 -15.67
CA ALA A 80 3.53 16.39 -15.44
C ALA A 80 2.98 17.73 -15.94
N VAL A 81 3.38 18.81 -15.27
CA VAL A 81 3.10 20.19 -15.66
C VAL A 81 4.41 20.92 -15.88
N ALA A 82 4.46 21.78 -16.91
CA ALA A 82 5.52 22.76 -17.12
C ALA A 82 5.13 24.07 -16.42
N ALA A 83 5.41 24.16 -15.11
CA ALA A 83 5.07 25.33 -14.32
C ALA A 83 6.11 26.45 -14.53
N PRO A 84 5.70 27.70 -14.87
CA PRO A 84 6.59 28.84 -14.84
C PRO A 84 7.21 29.01 -13.46
N GLU A 85 8.51 29.38 -13.41
CA GLU A 85 9.26 29.47 -12.16
C GLU A 85 8.60 30.42 -11.17
N GLU A 86 8.10 31.56 -11.64
CA GLU A 86 7.42 32.59 -10.84
C GLU A 86 6.05 32.16 -10.31
N ARG A 87 5.45 31.08 -10.82
CA ARG A 87 4.14 30.54 -10.42
C ARG A 87 4.23 29.12 -9.84
N PHE A 88 5.46 28.60 -9.66
CA PHE A 88 5.66 27.20 -9.30
C PHE A 88 4.93 26.81 -8.01
N ASP A 89 5.08 27.60 -6.96
CA ASP A 89 4.42 27.33 -5.65
C ASP A 89 2.90 27.46 -5.71
N GLU A 90 2.38 28.44 -6.49
CA GLU A 90 0.94 28.60 -6.73
C GLU A 90 0.37 27.35 -7.41
N ILE A 91 1.03 26.89 -8.47
CA ILE A 91 0.60 25.70 -9.23
C ILE A 91 0.73 24.44 -8.38
N ALA A 92 1.81 24.32 -7.59
CA ALA A 92 1.98 23.21 -6.67
C ALA A 92 0.85 23.13 -5.63
N ALA A 93 0.41 24.27 -5.09
CA ALA A 93 -0.71 24.34 -4.18
C ALA A 93 -2.02 23.88 -4.85
N VAL A 94 -2.28 24.29 -6.08
CA VAL A 94 -3.46 23.83 -6.86
C VAL A 94 -3.41 22.32 -7.07
N VAL A 95 -2.27 21.75 -7.47
CA VAL A 95 -2.11 20.32 -7.71
C VAL A 95 -2.26 19.52 -6.40
N ASN A 96 -1.69 20.00 -5.30
CA ASN A 96 -1.74 19.35 -3.99
C ASN A 96 -3.13 19.41 -3.32
N ASP A 97 -4.02 20.29 -3.75
CA ASP A 97 -5.41 20.41 -3.25
C ASP A 97 -6.28 19.17 -3.63
N TYR A 98 -5.87 18.43 -4.65
CA TYR A 98 -6.59 17.22 -5.08
C TYR A 98 -6.19 16.01 -4.23
N ARG A 99 -7.15 15.44 -3.47
CA ARG A 99 -6.95 14.21 -2.69
C ARG A 99 -6.51 13.01 -3.54
N GLN A 100 -6.78 13.04 -4.82
CA GLN A 100 -6.43 12.02 -5.81
C GLN A 100 -4.99 12.15 -6.31
N VAL A 101 -4.32 13.25 -5.99
CA VAL A 101 -2.91 13.45 -6.33
C VAL A 101 -2.03 12.85 -5.24
N ASN A 102 -1.14 11.96 -5.66
CA ASN A 102 -0.13 11.35 -4.81
C ASN A 102 1.26 11.70 -5.36
N HIS A 103 2.22 11.88 -4.47
CA HIS A 103 3.63 12.03 -4.85
C HIS A 103 3.87 13.15 -5.86
N ASN A 104 3.67 14.41 -5.46
CA ASN A 104 4.05 15.56 -6.28
C ASN A 104 5.54 15.90 -6.06
N TYR A 105 6.32 15.90 -7.15
CA TYR A 105 7.78 16.09 -7.13
C TYR A 105 8.23 17.20 -8.09
N ALA A 106 9.10 18.10 -7.59
CA ALA A 106 9.84 19.00 -8.44
C ALA A 106 10.98 18.27 -9.19
N ARG A 107 11.28 18.69 -10.41
CA ARG A 107 12.37 18.18 -11.23
C ARG A 107 13.05 19.32 -11.98
N ASP A 108 14.34 19.21 -12.18
CA ASP A 108 15.11 20.10 -13.04
C ASP A 108 14.93 19.66 -14.51
N HIS A 109 13.81 20.07 -15.09
CA HIS A 109 13.41 19.74 -16.47
C HIS A 109 12.34 20.72 -16.96
N ALA A 110 12.10 20.79 -18.28
CA ALA A 110 11.02 21.61 -18.85
C ALA A 110 9.62 21.22 -18.30
N TRP A 111 9.38 19.95 -18.10
CA TRP A 111 8.27 19.43 -17.30
C TRP A 111 8.77 19.28 -15.86
N ASN A 112 8.58 20.32 -15.04
CA ASN A 112 9.28 20.46 -13.77
C ASN A 112 8.46 20.03 -12.54
N MET A 113 7.17 19.73 -12.70
CA MET A 113 6.29 19.24 -11.64
C MET A 113 5.67 17.92 -12.05
N TRP A 114 5.99 16.84 -11.32
CA TRP A 114 5.58 15.46 -11.64
C TRP A 114 4.74 14.88 -10.51
N PHE A 115 3.57 14.38 -10.85
CA PHE A 115 2.64 13.84 -9.86
C PHE A 115 1.89 12.62 -10.39
N VAL A 116 1.34 11.82 -9.48
CA VAL A 116 0.52 10.67 -9.79
C VAL A 116 -0.93 10.99 -9.44
N VAL A 117 -1.83 10.83 -10.39
CA VAL A 117 -3.29 10.91 -10.15
C VAL A 117 -3.86 9.52 -10.09
N THR A 118 -4.59 9.21 -9.01
CA THR A 118 -5.31 7.94 -8.82
C THR A 118 -6.78 8.22 -8.55
N ALA A 119 -7.67 7.63 -9.34
CA ALA A 119 -9.11 7.80 -9.23
C ALA A 119 -9.85 6.45 -9.37
N GLY A 120 -11.10 6.39 -8.96
CA GLY A 120 -11.91 5.17 -9.03
C GLY A 120 -12.32 4.75 -10.44
N SER A 121 -12.17 5.62 -11.46
CA SER A 121 -12.36 5.32 -12.86
C SER A 121 -11.48 6.18 -13.75
N ARG A 122 -11.35 5.79 -15.02
CA ARG A 122 -10.62 6.54 -16.05
C ARG A 122 -11.25 7.91 -16.31
N GLU A 123 -12.56 7.94 -16.42
CA GLU A 123 -13.32 9.18 -16.66
C GLU A 123 -13.04 10.17 -15.53
N ARG A 124 -13.10 9.73 -14.27
CA ARG A 124 -12.84 10.58 -13.11
C ARG A 124 -11.41 11.07 -13.07
N ARG A 125 -10.43 10.23 -13.44
CA ARG A 125 -9.03 10.62 -13.55
C ARG A 125 -8.85 11.72 -14.62
N ASP A 126 -9.47 11.52 -15.79
CA ASP A 126 -9.33 12.45 -16.93
C ASP A 126 -10.02 13.79 -16.63
N GLU A 127 -11.16 13.78 -15.91
CA GLU A 127 -11.79 15.00 -15.38
C GLU A 127 -10.87 15.79 -14.46
N ILE A 128 -10.18 15.09 -13.52
CA ILE A 128 -9.25 15.74 -12.58
C ILE A 128 -8.08 16.36 -13.33
N LEU A 129 -7.49 15.66 -14.31
CA LEU A 129 -6.40 16.18 -15.12
C LEU A 129 -6.82 17.42 -15.92
N ALA A 130 -8.00 17.39 -16.52
CA ALA A 130 -8.57 18.54 -17.24
C ALA A 130 -8.84 19.74 -16.30
N ASP A 131 -9.33 19.49 -15.09
CA ASP A 131 -9.56 20.54 -14.10
C ASP A 131 -8.24 21.16 -13.59
N ILE A 132 -7.20 20.35 -13.39
CA ILE A 132 -5.84 20.85 -13.08
C ILE A 132 -5.34 21.76 -14.20
N GLU A 133 -5.45 21.34 -15.46
CA GLU A 133 -5.05 22.13 -16.62
C GLU A 133 -5.81 23.46 -16.67
N ALA A 134 -7.14 23.43 -16.46
CA ALA A 134 -7.97 24.64 -16.47
C ALA A 134 -7.63 25.59 -15.33
N ARG A 135 -7.41 25.10 -14.10
CA ARG A 135 -7.12 25.93 -12.93
C ARG A 135 -5.71 26.51 -12.94
N THR A 136 -4.74 25.77 -13.47
CA THR A 136 -3.33 26.23 -13.54
C THR A 136 -3.05 27.06 -14.77
N GLY A 137 -3.81 26.88 -15.84
CA GLY A 137 -3.56 27.44 -17.16
C GLY A 137 -2.30 26.87 -17.83
N CYS A 138 -1.80 25.72 -17.33
CA CYS A 138 -0.62 25.04 -17.85
C CYS A 138 -1.02 23.70 -18.45
N PRO A 139 -0.51 23.32 -19.66
CA PRO A 139 -0.77 22.02 -20.23
C PRO A 139 -0.36 20.88 -19.32
N VAL A 140 -1.16 19.82 -19.24
CA VAL A 140 -0.86 18.60 -18.49
C VAL A 140 -0.40 17.51 -19.46
N LEU A 141 0.84 17.06 -19.29
CA LEU A 141 1.37 15.87 -19.95
C LEU A 141 0.89 14.64 -19.20
N VAL A 142 0.20 13.73 -19.89
CA VAL A 142 -0.32 12.47 -19.32
C VAL A 142 0.53 11.31 -19.82
N LEU A 143 1.02 10.49 -18.90
CA LEU A 143 1.90 9.34 -19.16
C LEU A 143 1.23 8.07 -18.63
N PRO A 144 0.37 7.42 -19.43
CA PRO A 144 -0.32 6.20 -19.00
C PRO A 144 0.69 5.08 -18.80
N MET A 145 0.48 4.29 -17.74
CA MET A 145 1.27 3.09 -17.48
C MET A 145 0.88 2.01 -18.50
N LEU A 146 1.82 1.58 -19.33
CA LEU A 146 1.60 0.53 -20.32
C LEU A 146 1.83 -0.87 -19.76
N THR A 147 2.73 -0.99 -18.78
CA THR A 147 3.12 -2.26 -18.17
C THR A 147 3.45 -2.03 -16.71
N ASP A 148 2.83 -2.81 -15.82
CA ASP A 148 3.19 -2.83 -14.40
C ASP A 148 4.28 -3.88 -14.18
N TYR A 149 5.46 -3.45 -13.72
CA TYR A 149 6.52 -4.34 -13.30
C TYR A 149 6.38 -4.55 -11.80
N TYR A 150 6.18 -5.79 -11.38
CA TYR A 150 6.14 -6.13 -9.98
C TYR A 150 7.49 -5.79 -9.32
N ILE A 151 7.47 -4.82 -8.43
CA ILE A 151 8.60 -4.51 -7.56
C ILE A 151 8.25 -5.09 -6.19
N ASP A 152 8.98 -6.14 -5.79
CA ASP A 152 8.86 -6.72 -4.46
C ASP A 152 9.43 -5.71 -3.45
N LEU A 153 8.54 -5.10 -2.67
CA LEU A 153 8.91 -4.17 -1.60
C LEU A 153 9.03 -4.87 -0.24
N GLU A 154 9.27 -6.18 -0.25
CA GLU A 154 9.62 -6.93 0.95
C GLU A 154 11.12 -6.82 1.19
N PHE A 155 11.47 -6.13 2.25
CA PHE A 155 12.88 -5.98 2.64
C PHE A 155 13.16 -6.84 3.87
N PRO A 156 14.22 -7.67 3.88
CA PRO A 156 14.70 -8.27 5.12
C PRO A 156 15.21 -7.13 6.02
N VAL A 157 14.45 -6.83 7.05
CA VAL A 157 14.73 -5.69 7.95
C VAL A 157 15.70 -6.09 9.05
N VAL A 158 15.59 -7.33 9.50
CA VAL A 158 16.37 -7.85 10.65
C VAL A 158 17.35 -8.95 10.25
N ASN A 159 17.20 -9.52 9.06
CA ASN A 159 18.06 -10.60 8.56
C ASN A 159 18.05 -11.86 9.47
N SER A 160 16.84 -12.24 9.94
CA SER A 160 16.72 -13.42 10.77
C SER A 160 16.85 -14.68 9.92
N ASP A 161 17.98 -15.41 10.08
CA ASP A 161 18.23 -16.72 9.46
C ASP A 161 17.18 -17.78 9.85
N ARG A 162 16.36 -17.51 10.88
CA ARG A 162 15.41 -18.45 11.47
C ARG A 162 14.18 -18.71 10.60
N PHE A 163 13.88 -17.81 9.68
CA PHE A 163 12.84 -17.94 8.69
C PHE A 163 13.44 -17.73 7.30
N ALA A 164 14.34 -18.64 6.91
CA ALA A 164 14.58 -18.82 5.50
C ALA A 164 13.20 -18.89 4.86
N ARG A 165 12.88 -17.92 4.01
CA ARG A 165 11.62 -17.85 3.28
C ARG A 165 11.37 -19.24 2.72
N GLU A 166 10.38 -19.96 3.26
CA GLU A 166 9.69 -20.90 2.41
C GLU A 166 9.25 -20.03 1.24
N SER A 167 9.97 -20.18 0.16
CA SER A 167 9.67 -19.50 -1.08
C SER A 167 8.21 -19.83 -1.37
N VAL A 168 7.30 -18.90 -1.02
CA VAL A 168 6.06 -18.79 -1.76
C VAL A 168 6.56 -18.83 -3.19
N GLU A 169 6.21 -19.89 -3.93
CA GLU A 169 6.59 -20.05 -5.32
C GLU A 169 6.36 -18.68 -5.95
N ARG A 170 7.48 -18.02 -6.28
CA ARG A 170 7.42 -16.76 -7.00
C ARG A 170 6.75 -17.13 -8.29
N THR A 171 5.45 -16.86 -8.35
CA THR A 171 4.81 -16.70 -9.63
C THR A 171 5.72 -15.72 -10.35
N ASP A 172 6.40 -16.20 -11.37
CA ASP A 172 7.31 -15.41 -12.20
C ASP A 172 6.78 -13.99 -12.27
N ALA A 173 7.66 -13.00 -12.05
CA ALA A 173 7.34 -11.59 -12.16
C ALA A 173 6.94 -11.30 -13.61
N SER A 174 5.81 -11.87 -14.02
CA SER A 174 5.21 -11.65 -15.31
C SER A 174 4.69 -10.22 -15.27
N ALA A 175 5.28 -9.37 -16.10
CA ALA A 175 4.76 -8.06 -16.39
C ALA A 175 3.26 -8.19 -16.67
N THR A 176 2.43 -7.79 -15.71
CA THR A 176 0.98 -7.87 -15.85
C THR A 176 0.56 -6.72 -16.75
N ARG A 177 0.05 -7.03 -17.96
CA ARG A 177 -0.64 -6.02 -18.74
C ARG A 177 -1.81 -5.53 -17.92
N ILE A 178 -1.83 -4.23 -17.65
CA ILE A 178 -2.95 -3.60 -16.96
C ILE A 178 -4.14 -3.66 -17.92
N SER A 179 -5.13 -4.49 -17.58
CA SER A 179 -6.44 -4.40 -18.20
C SER A 179 -7.15 -3.19 -17.59
N GLU A 180 -7.39 -2.17 -18.38
CA GLU A 180 -8.14 -0.97 -17.94
C GLU A 180 -9.58 -1.31 -17.51
N ASP A 181 -10.05 -2.53 -17.81
CA ASP A 181 -11.41 -3.01 -17.54
C ASP A 181 -11.54 -3.82 -16.25
N ALA A 182 -10.43 -4.15 -15.55
CA ALA A 182 -10.48 -5.00 -14.36
C ALA A 182 -11.33 -4.40 -13.20
N ALA A 183 -11.43 -3.09 -13.13
CA ALA A 183 -12.29 -2.40 -12.15
C ALA A 183 -13.80 -2.53 -12.47
N ALA A 184 -14.17 -2.89 -13.71
CA ALA A 184 -15.57 -3.03 -14.12
C ALA A 184 -16.24 -4.25 -13.49
N ASP A 185 -15.47 -5.30 -13.17
CA ASP A 185 -15.99 -6.59 -12.67
C ASP A 185 -16.13 -6.65 -11.14
N LEU A 186 -15.82 -5.55 -10.43
CA LEU A 186 -15.94 -5.52 -8.98
C LEU A 186 -17.41 -5.49 -8.53
N SER A 187 -17.81 -6.45 -7.70
CA SER A 187 -19.13 -6.48 -7.08
C SER A 187 -19.34 -5.31 -6.10
N ALA A 188 -20.58 -5.11 -5.65
CA ALA A 188 -20.88 -4.12 -4.61
C ALA A 188 -20.18 -4.43 -3.29
N LEU A 189 -20.04 -5.71 -2.93
CA LEU A 189 -19.29 -6.14 -1.75
C LEU A 189 -17.79 -5.86 -1.91
N ASP A 190 -17.20 -6.18 -3.08
CA ASP A 190 -15.78 -5.91 -3.35
C ASP A 190 -15.44 -4.43 -3.18
N ARG A 191 -16.30 -3.54 -3.69
CA ARG A 191 -16.08 -2.08 -3.57
C ARG A 191 -16.14 -1.61 -2.12
N ARG A 192 -17.15 -2.07 -1.33
CA ARG A 192 -17.23 -1.74 0.11
C ARG A 192 -16.02 -2.28 0.86
N LEU A 193 -15.64 -3.52 0.56
CA LEU A 193 -14.50 -4.17 1.20
C LEU A 193 -13.18 -3.45 0.91
N LEU A 194 -12.90 -3.09 -0.35
CA LEU A 194 -11.70 -2.33 -0.71
C LEU A 194 -11.63 -0.96 -0.03
N LEU A 195 -12.77 -0.28 0.11
CA LEU A 195 -12.86 0.99 0.85
C LEU A 195 -12.55 0.80 2.34
N GLU A 196 -13.08 -0.26 2.95
CA GLU A 196 -12.87 -0.54 4.38
C GLU A 196 -11.40 -0.90 4.68
N ILE A 197 -10.79 -1.75 3.85
CA ILE A 197 -9.45 -2.28 4.12
C ILE A 197 -8.28 -1.39 3.62
N GLN A 198 -8.56 -0.30 2.92
CA GLN A 198 -7.51 0.56 2.33
C GLN A 198 -6.57 1.18 3.37
N ASP A 199 -7.10 1.52 4.55
CA ASP A 199 -6.34 2.16 5.63
C ASP A 199 -5.71 1.15 6.60
N GLY A 200 -6.04 -0.14 6.43
CA GLY A 200 -5.51 -1.24 7.24
C GLY A 200 -6.60 -2.15 7.77
N PHE A 201 -6.19 -3.18 8.50
CA PHE A 201 -7.08 -4.11 9.19
C PHE A 201 -7.18 -3.74 10.67
N PRO A 202 -8.32 -4.02 11.32
CA PRO A 202 -8.40 -3.96 12.76
C PRO A 202 -7.42 -4.96 13.38
N LEU A 203 -6.68 -4.54 14.41
CA LEU A 203 -5.84 -5.44 15.20
C LEU A 203 -6.71 -6.09 16.26
N SER A 204 -7.15 -7.30 15.99
CA SER A 204 -7.98 -8.13 16.86
C SER A 204 -7.70 -9.61 16.62
N ALA A 205 -8.22 -10.48 17.48
CA ALA A 205 -8.12 -11.92 17.27
C ALA A 205 -8.88 -12.41 16.03
N THR A 206 -9.87 -11.63 15.56
CA THR A 206 -10.78 -11.98 14.45
C THR A 206 -10.96 -10.80 13.46
N PRO A 207 -9.87 -10.27 12.87
CA PRO A 207 -9.92 -9.05 12.06
C PRO A 207 -10.87 -9.13 10.87
N TYR A 208 -11.00 -10.29 10.25
CA TYR A 208 -11.92 -10.48 9.12
C TYR A 208 -13.40 -10.49 9.55
N ARG A 209 -13.71 -10.90 10.78
CA ARG A 209 -15.06 -10.79 11.34
C ARG A 209 -15.41 -9.32 11.61
N ASP A 210 -14.45 -8.54 12.09
CA ASP A 210 -14.64 -7.12 12.35
C ASP A 210 -14.85 -6.36 11.03
N ILE A 211 -14.07 -6.68 9.99
CA ILE A 211 -14.26 -6.16 8.64
C ILE A 211 -15.64 -6.56 8.11
N ALA A 212 -16.05 -7.82 8.27
CA ALA A 212 -17.35 -8.31 7.82
C ALA A 212 -18.52 -7.53 8.45
N ALA A 213 -18.41 -7.25 9.75
CA ALA A 213 -19.39 -6.42 10.46
C ALA A 213 -19.42 -4.98 9.92
N ALA A 214 -18.26 -4.38 9.60
CA ALA A 214 -18.17 -3.03 9.07
C ALA A 214 -18.77 -2.89 7.65
N VAL A 215 -18.66 -3.95 6.82
CA VAL A 215 -19.22 -3.95 5.45
C VAL A 215 -20.61 -4.58 5.34
N ASP A 216 -21.23 -4.96 6.46
CA ASP A 216 -22.54 -5.64 6.54
C ASP A 216 -22.59 -6.89 5.62
N ALA A 217 -21.72 -7.88 5.95
CA ALA A 217 -21.59 -9.14 5.22
C ALA A 217 -21.22 -10.28 6.16
N ASP A 218 -21.39 -11.53 5.70
CA ASP A 218 -20.91 -12.71 6.42
C ASP A 218 -19.37 -12.82 6.33
N VAL A 219 -18.75 -13.34 7.38
CA VAL A 219 -17.28 -13.51 7.42
C VAL A 219 -16.78 -14.45 6.32
N GLY A 220 -17.54 -15.48 5.97
CA GLY A 220 -17.24 -16.39 4.85
C GLY A 220 -17.18 -15.65 3.52
N ASP A 221 -18.20 -14.84 3.23
CA ASP A 221 -18.25 -14.02 2.02
C ASP A 221 -17.09 -13.05 1.92
N VAL A 222 -16.66 -12.45 3.05
CA VAL A 222 -15.50 -11.56 3.12
C VAL A 222 -14.19 -12.30 2.85
N LEU A 223 -14.00 -13.49 3.44
CA LEU A 223 -12.79 -14.30 3.19
C LEU A 223 -12.69 -14.71 1.72
N ASP A 224 -13.77 -15.19 1.13
CA ASP A 224 -13.85 -15.57 -0.29
C ASP A 224 -13.61 -14.34 -1.21
N ALA A 225 -14.17 -13.18 -0.85
CA ALA A 225 -13.97 -11.94 -1.59
C ALA A 225 -12.50 -11.50 -1.54
N ILE A 226 -11.85 -11.55 -0.38
CA ILE A 226 -10.43 -11.18 -0.23
C ILE A 226 -9.54 -12.12 -1.05
N GLU A 227 -9.79 -13.44 -1.03
CA GLU A 227 -9.03 -14.40 -1.84
C GLU A 227 -9.22 -14.13 -3.35
N ARG A 228 -10.45 -13.87 -3.77
CA ARG A 228 -10.77 -13.52 -5.16
C ARG A 228 -10.09 -12.21 -5.59
N LEU A 229 -10.14 -11.17 -4.75
CA LEU A 229 -9.50 -9.87 -5.00
C LEU A 229 -7.96 -9.99 -5.07
N ARG A 230 -7.39 -10.88 -4.24
CA ARG A 230 -5.96 -11.19 -4.29
C ARG A 230 -5.59 -11.95 -5.57
N ALA A 231 -6.35 -12.97 -5.93
CA ALA A 231 -6.14 -13.73 -7.16
C ALA A 231 -6.31 -12.86 -8.42
N GLY A 232 -7.23 -11.89 -8.39
CA GLY A 232 -7.45 -10.91 -9.45
C GLY A 232 -6.45 -9.75 -9.46
N GLY A 233 -5.48 -9.73 -8.55
CA GLY A 233 -4.44 -8.69 -8.48
C GLY A 233 -4.89 -7.35 -7.89
N CYS A 234 -6.13 -7.22 -7.41
CA CYS A 234 -6.63 -6.03 -6.71
C CYS A 234 -5.91 -5.81 -5.38
N ILE A 235 -5.56 -6.90 -4.70
CA ILE A 235 -4.74 -6.91 -3.49
C ILE A 235 -3.39 -7.52 -3.85
N LYS A 236 -2.32 -6.72 -3.73
CA LYS A 236 -0.94 -7.17 -3.99
C LYS A 236 -0.45 -8.13 -2.92
N ARG A 237 -0.69 -7.81 -1.65
CA ARG A 237 -0.31 -8.62 -0.49
C ARG A 237 -1.10 -8.24 0.75
N ILE A 238 -1.12 -9.11 1.74
CA ILE A 238 -1.69 -8.85 3.07
C ILE A 238 -0.61 -9.13 4.09
N GLY A 239 -0.38 -8.18 5.01
CA GLY A 239 0.63 -8.30 6.05
C GLY A 239 0.99 -6.98 6.70
N CYS A 240 2.14 -6.99 7.36
CA CYS A 240 2.69 -5.82 8.02
C CYS A 240 3.40 -4.91 7.01
N VAL A 241 3.04 -3.65 6.97
CA VAL A 241 3.70 -2.65 6.14
C VAL A 241 4.76 -1.95 6.97
N VAL A 242 6.01 -2.28 6.70
CA VAL A 242 7.16 -1.74 7.42
C VAL A 242 7.33 -0.25 7.14
N ASN A 243 7.67 0.51 8.18
CA ASN A 243 7.98 1.93 8.05
C ASN A 243 9.46 2.10 7.66
N HIS A 244 9.71 2.33 6.38
CA HIS A 244 11.06 2.46 5.83
C HIS A 244 11.89 3.58 6.49
N ILE A 245 11.25 4.65 6.97
CA ILE A 245 11.94 5.76 7.65
C ILE A 245 12.49 5.29 9.00
N THR A 246 11.64 4.65 9.81
CA THR A 246 12.02 4.14 11.14
C THR A 246 13.04 3.02 11.03
N THR A 247 12.93 2.17 10.01
CA THR A 247 13.83 1.02 9.80
C THR A 247 15.16 1.38 9.14
N GLY A 248 15.36 2.65 8.76
CA GLY A 248 16.65 3.16 8.30
C GLY A 248 16.93 2.94 6.81
N PHE A 249 15.91 2.64 6.02
CA PHE A 249 16.02 2.63 4.56
C PHE A 249 15.89 4.07 4.05
N ASP A 250 17.03 4.73 3.81
CA ASP A 250 17.06 6.02 3.14
C ASP A 250 16.69 5.86 1.67
N ASN A 251 15.62 6.53 1.27
CA ASN A 251 15.27 6.62 -0.13
C ASN A 251 16.23 7.62 -0.80
N LYS A 252 17.33 7.13 -1.39
CA LYS A 252 18.37 7.95 -2.05
C LYS A 252 17.91 8.62 -3.36
N ILE A 253 16.63 8.54 -3.70
CA ILE A 253 16.08 9.27 -4.84
C ILE A 253 15.68 10.65 -4.33
N GLY A 254 16.44 11.64 -4.75
CA GLY A 254 16.47 13.04 -4.33
C GLY A 254 15.15 13.61 -3.82
N ARG A 255 15.17 14.09 -2.58
CA ARG A 255 14.11 14.91 -2.00
C ARG A 255 14.04 16.23 -2.76
N ALA A 256 12.96 16.44 -3.47
CA ALA A 256 12.36 17.74 -3.60
C ALA A 256 10.87 17.53 -3.30
N HIS A 257 10.51 17.72 -2.03
CA HIS A 257 9.12 17.94 -1.67
C HIS A 257 8.82 19.41 -1.91
N VAL A 258 7.81 19.68 -2.69
CA VAL A 258 7.17 20.99 -2.78
C VAL A 258 6.04 21.01 -1.76
#